data_66401733e0e9dedf93e74aa0a9a60786
#
_entry.id   66401733e0e9dedf93e74aa0a9a60786
#
_cell.length_a   1.000
_cell.length_b   1.000
_cell.length_c   1.000
_cell.angle_alpha   90.00
_cell.angle_beta   90.00
_cell.angle_gamma   90.00
#
_symmetry.space_group_name_H-M   'P 1'
#
loop_
_entity.id
_entity.type
_entity.pdbx_description
1 polymer ?
#
loop_
_entity_poly.entity_id
_entity_poly.type
_entity_poly.pdbx_seq_one_letter_code
_entity_poly.pdbx_strand_id
1 'polypeptide(L)'
;MKKIKIFSTIDYILLGCVLALTAIGIAFIYSASILQDGSVIPAAKFNYVKQIFWAFAGLVLMVSFAAFDYRKTERYIFWVFIFFIALNVFTAKFGKKINGSRSWLGIGPFGIQPAEFSKIVFIFFLGWYFNTSENEKPLKRFLVSLGILFLQVISVMLQPDLGTALVFFPIYLFMSFAAGIEYRYIGIVLGIGLLTIIFTMLPLWQMHIVKATVPAIKFLTEKRLRTIIIIALIAIIVIGILGDFLFNRNPFFRKFFYWVTYV
;
A
#
# COMPACT_ATOMS: atom_id res chain seq x y z
N MET A 1 0.93 -37.99 0.94
CA MET A 1 1.63 -36.70 0.71
C MET A 1 2.00 -36.63 -0.77
N LYS A 2 1.28 -35.79 -1.59
CA LYS A 2 1.70 -35.55 -2.98
C LYS A 2 3.03 -34.80 -2.94
N LYS A 3 4.10 -35.39 -3.47
CA LYS A 3 5.37 -34.68 -3.72
C LYS A 3 5.04 -33.50 -4.65
N ILE A 4 5.02 -32.29 -4.10
CA ILE A 4 4.89 -31.07 -4.89
C ILE A 4 6.14 -31.03 -5.77
N LYS A 5 5.96 -31.20 -7.07
CA LYS A 5 7.03 -30.98 -8.05
C LYS A 5 7.22 -29.47 -8.16
N ILE A 6 7.95 -28.87 -7.22
CA ILE A 6 8.21 -27.43 -7.12
C ILE A 6 8.66 -26.87 -8.46
N PHE A 7 9.57 -27.57 -9.14
CA PHE A 7 10.12 -27.14 -10.44
C PHE A 7 9.13 -27.16 -11.61
N SER A 8 8.01 -27.86 -11.54
CA SER A 8 7.00 -27.89 -12.62
C SER A 8 5.95 -26.79 -12.52
N THR A 9 5.90 -26.04 -11.41
CA THR A 9 4.93 -24.98 -11.15
C THR A 9 5.56 -23.59 -11.08
N ILE A 10 6.89 -23.49 -11.29
CA ILE A 10 7.60 -22.22 -11.30
C ILE A 10 7.29 -21.46 -12.60
N ASP A 11 6.88 -20.22 -12.47
CA ASP A 11 6.85 -19.26 -13.56
C ASP A 11 8.29 -18.75 -13.82
N TYR A 12 8.93 -19.32 -14.83
CA TYR A 12 10.31 -18.98 -15.19
C TYR A 12 10.45 -17.55 -15.71
N ILE A 13 9.39 -16.98 -16.29
CA ILE A 13 9.40 -15.59 -16.77
C ILE A 13 9.45 -14.65 -15.57
N LEU A 14 8.59 -14.88 -14.58
CA LEU A 14 8.58 -14.12 -13.34
C LEU A 14 9.91 -14.24 -12.59
N LEU A 15 10.46 -15.45 -12.48
CA LEU A 15 11.77 -15.68 -11.87
C LEU A 15 12.87 -14.93 -12.60
N GLY A 16 12.88 -14.99 -13.94
CA GLY A 16 13.84 -14.26 -14.77
C GLY A 16 13.76 -12.74 -14.55
N CYS A 17 12.56 -12.18 -14.48
CA CYS A 17 12.34 -10.76 -14.16
C CYS A 17 12.89 -10.40 -12.78
N VAL A 18 12.64 -11.20 -11.76
CA VAL A 18 13.14 -10.95 -10.39
C VAL A 18 14.67 -10.94 -10.38
N LEU A 19 15.31 -11.94 -11.01
CA LEU A 19 16.78 -12.03 -11.08
C LEU A 19 17.37 -10.86 -11.86
N ALA A 20 16.78 -10.49 -13.00
CA ALA A 20 17.24 -9.36 -13.81
C ALA A 20 17.15 -8.04 -13.05
N LEU A 21 16.00 -7.76 -12.41
CA LEU A 21 15.81 -6.54 -11.61
C LEU A 21 16.77 -6.50 -10.41
N THR A 22 17.03 -7.64 -9.77
CA THR A 22 18.00 -7.73 -8.67
C THR A 22 19.41 -7.42 -9.15
N ALA A 23 19.83 -8.00 -10.28
CA ALA A 23 21.15 -7.77 -10.86
C ALA A 23 21.32 -6.29 -11.29
N ILE A 24 20.32 -5.71 -11.94
CA ILE A 24 20.30 -4.29 -12.31
C ILE A 24 20.39 -3.42 -11.04
N GLY A 25 19.63 -3.72 -9.99
CA GLY A 25 19.69 -2.98 -8.73
C GLY A 25 21.08 -3.00 -8.10
N ILE A 26 21.75 -4.16 -8.05
CA ILE A 26 23.13 -4.27 -7.56
C ILE A 26 24.09 -3.46 -8.41
N ALA A 27 23.96 -3.50 -9.75
CA ALA A 27 24.80 -2.73 -10.66
C ALA A 27 24.64 -1.21 -10.47
N PHE A 28 23.41 -0.73 -10.27
CA PHE A 28 23.16 0.69 -9.98
C PHE A 28 23.71 1.12 -8.62
N ILE A 29 23.59 0.29 -7.58
CA ILE A 29 24.18 0.59 -6.26
C ILE A 29 25.71 0.67 -6.38
N TYR A 30 26.33 -0.23 -7.13
CA TYR A 30 27.76 -0.19 -7.41
C TYR A 30 28.14 1.09 -8.15
N SER A 31 27.48 1.40 -9.27
CA SER A 31 27.71 2.62 -10.07
C SER A 31 27.56 3.90 -9.24
N ALA A 32 26.52 3.98 -8.39
CA ALA A 32 26.28 5.13 -7.52
C ALA A 32 27.34 5.27 -6.39
N SER A 33 28.16 4.26 -6.15
CA SER A 33 29.24 4.31 -5.17
C SER A 33 30.59 4.80 -5.73
N ILE A 34 30.67 5.03 -7.05
CA ILE A 34 31.87 5.50 -7.74
C ILE A 34 31.81 7.03 -7.87
N LEU A 35 32.87 7.73 -7.46
CA LEU A 35 33.05 9.16 -7.65
C LEU A 35 33.49 9.47 -9.11
N GLN A 36 33.38 10.74 -9.52
CA GLN A 36 33.79 11.20 -10.86
C GLN A 36 35.29 10.99 -11.15
N ASP A 37 36.10 10.88 -10.13
CA ASP A 37 37.56 10.59 -10.21
C ASP A 37 37.86 9.07 -10.30
N GLY A 38 36.82 8.22 -10.36
CA GLY A 38 36.95 6.76 -10.39
C GLY A 38 37.19 6.12 -9.02
N SER A 39 37.32 6.89 -7.96
CA SER A 39 37.45 6.35 -6.61
C SER A 39 36.11 5.91 -6.04
N VAL A 40 36.12 4.90 -5.16
CA VAL A 40 34.91 4.40 -4.47
C VAL A 40 34.75 5.13 -3.15
N ILE A 41 33.55 5.68 -2.91
CA ILE A 41 33.20 6.32 -1.64
C ILE A 41 33.42 5.31 -0.51
N PRO A 42 34.30 5.59 0.49
CA PRO A 42 34.63 4.62 1.55
C PRO A 42 33.40 4.09 2.30
N ALA A 43 32.43 4.96 2.61
CA ALA A 43 31.17 4.58 3.27
C ALA A 43 30.24 3.75 2.38
N ALA A 44 30.31 3.91 1.05
CA ALA A 44 29.48 3.19 0.08
C ALA A 44 30.11 1.87 -0.39
N LYS A 45 31.41 1.66 -0.16
CA LYS A 45 32.15 0.45 -0.58
C LYS A 45 31.49 -0.87 -0.14
N PHE A 46 30.80 -0.86 1.01
CA PHE A 46 30.12 -2.05 1.52
C PHE A 46 28.64 -2.14 1.12
N ASN A 47 28.05 -1.12 0.49
CA ASN A 47 26.62 -1.13 0.22
C ASN A 47 26.22 -2.17 -0.84
N TYR A 48 26.96 -2.29 -1.94
CA TYR A 48 26.71 -3.31 -2.95
C TYR A 48 26.98 -4.74 -2.43
N VAL A 49 27.98 -4.90 -1.54
CA VAL A 49 28.26 -6.20 -0.90
C VAL A 49 27.12 -6.59 0.02
N LYS A 50 26.61 -5.65 0.83
CA LYS A 50 25.40 -5.90 1.64
C LYS A 50 24.19 -6.24 0.76
N GLN A 51 24.04 -5.57 -0.39
CA GLN A 51 22.95 -5.84 -1.31
C GLN A 51 23.04 -7.25 -1.90
N ILE A 52 24.23 -7.71 -2.27
CA ILE A 52 24.44 -9.10 -2.73
C ILE A 52 24.06 -10.09 -1.62
N PHE A 53 24.47 -9.85 -0.39
CA PHE A 53 24.12 -10.69 0.75
C PHE A 53 22.59 -10.74 0.96
N TRP A 54 21.92 -9.58 0.96
CA TRP A 54 20.47 -9.53 1.11
C TRP A 54 19.71 -10.12 -0.09
N ALA A 55 20.25 -9.98 -1.30
CA ALA A 55 19.69 -10.61 -2.49
C ALA A 55 19.75 -12.15 -2.37
N PHE A 56 20.89 -12.68 -1.94
CA PHE A 56 21.03 -14.14 -1.71
C PHE A 56 20.08 -14.62 -0.60
N ALA A 57 20.01 -13.92 0.54
CA ALA A 57 19.10 -14.25 1.62
C ALA A 57 17.63 -14.19 1.14
N GLY A 58 17.27 -13.17 0.35
CA GLY A 58 15.95 -13.04 -0.26
C GLY A 58 15.59 -14.20 -1.20
N LEU A 59 16.54 -14.65 -2.04
CA LEU A 59 16.33 -15.80 -2.91
C LEU A 59 16.12 -17.10 -2.11
N VAL A 60 16.88 -17.31 -1.05
CA VAL A 60 16.70 -18.47 -0.15
C VAL A 60 15.31 -18.43 0.50
N LEU A 61 14.88 -17.28 0.99
CA LEU A 61 13.55 -17.09 1.56
C LEU A 61 12.46 -17.30 0.50
N MET A 62 12.63 -16.77 -0.71
CA MET A 62 11.68 -16.96 -1.82
C MET A 62 11.46 -18.44 -2.13
N VAL A 63 12.54 -19.24 -2.24
CA VAL A 63 12.43 -20.69 -2.47
C VAL A 63 11.78 -21.38 -1.28
N SER A 64 12.13 -20.99 -0.04
CA SER A 64 11.55 -21.55 1.18
C SER A 64 10.04 -21.29 1.25
N PHE A 65 9.59 -20.07 0.96
CA PHE A 65 8.17 -19.73 0.93
C PHE A 65 7.42 -20.38 -0.24
N ALA A 66 8.06 -20.55 -1.40
CA ALA A 66 7.47 -21.29 -2.52
C ALA A 66 7.21 -22.77 -2.18
N ALA A 67 8.03 -23.35 -1.29
CA ALA A 67 7.84 -24.72 -0.80
C ALA A 67 6.82 -24.82 0.35
N PHE A 68 6.46 -23.69 0.97
CA PHE A 68 5.58 -23.65 2.13
C PHE A 68 4.11 -23.59 1.72
N ASP A 69 3.27 -24.42 2.32
CA ASP A 69 1.83 -24.38 2.14
C ASP A 69 1.22 -23.25 2.97
N TYR A 70 1.01 -22.11 2.32
CA TYR A 70 0.47 -20.91 2.95
C TYR A 70 -0.95 -21.08 3.53
N ARG A 71 -1.72 -22.11 3.06
CA ARG A 71 -3.06 -22.41 3.60
C ARG A 71 -3.01 -22.78 5.08
N LYS A 72 -1.89 -23.29 5.56
CA LYS A 72 -1.70 -23.59 6.98
C LYS A 72 -1.59 -22.34 7.86
N THR A 73 -1.25 -21.20 7.27
CA THR A 73 -1.17 -19.92 8.00
C THR A 73 -2.53 -19.27 8.24
N GLU A 74 -3.58 -19.68 7.54
CA GLU A 74 -4.93 -19.12 7.72
C GLU A 74 -5.37 -19.07 9.19
N ARG A 75 -5.08 -20.12 9.94
CA ARG A 75 -5.43 -20.23 11.35
C ARG A 75 -4.81 -19.15 12.24
N TYR A 76 -3.64 -18.65 11.86
CA TYR A 76 -2.86 -17.74 12.70
C TYR A 76 -2.80 -16.32 12.11
N ILE A 77 -3.30 -16.12 10.89
CA ILE A 77 -3.11 -14.87 10.15
C ILE A 77 -3.67 -13.64 10.88
N PHE A 78 -4.80 -13.80 11.60
CA PHE A 78 -5.36 -12.75 12.43
C PHE A 78 -4.36 -12.28 13.50
N TRP A 79 -3.77 -13.21 14.24
CA TRP A 79 -2.81 -12.90 15.30
C TRP A 79 -1.50 -12.34 14.74
N VAL A 80 -1.07 -12.85 13.59
CA VAL A 80 0.10 -12.32 12.88
C VAL A 80 -0.14 -10.88 12.43
N PHE A 81 -1.33 -10.55 11.92
CA PHE A 81 -1.70 -9.19 11.53
C PHE A 81 -1.68 -8.24 12.74
N ILE A 82 -2.33 -8.62 13.85
CA ILE A 82 -2.33 -7.81 15.08
C ILE A 82 -0.91 -7.62 15.62
N PHE A 83 -0.09 -8.67 15.59
CA PHE A 83 1.32 -8.58 15.99
C PHE A 83 2.09 -7.54 15.16
N PHE A 84 1.90 -7.52 13.82
CA PHE A 84 2.58 -6.53 12.98
C PHE A 84 2.04 -5.11 13.15
N ILE A 85 0.75 -4.94 13.41
CA ILE A 85 0.20 -3.63 13.82
C ILE A 85 0.88 -3.15 15.11
N ALA A 86 0.95 -4.00 16.13
CA ALA A 86 1.61 -3.66 17.40
C ALA A 86 3.11 -3.37 17.19
N LEU A 87 3.78 -4.14 16.35
CA LEU A 87 5.20 -3.95 16.02
C LEU A 87 5.44 -2.63 15.28
N ASN A 88 4.54 -2.21 14.38
CA ASN A 88 4.61 -0.91 13.73
C ASN A 88 4.45 0.23 14.76
N VAL A 89 3.49 0.13 15.67
CA VAL A 89 3.29 1.11 16.75
C VAL A 89 4.50 1.16 17.68
N PHE A 90 5.05 0.00 18.03
CA PHE A 90 6.30 -0.09 18.80
C PHE A 90 7.46 0.60 18.10
N THR A 91 7.62 0.37 16.79
CA THR A 91 8.66 0.97 15.97
C THR A 91 8.53 2.49 15.92
N ALA A 92 7.31 3.03 15.86
CA ALA A 92 7.07 4.48 15.92
C ALA A 92 7.63 5.14 17.19
N LYS A 93 7.61 4.41 18.33
CA LYS A 93 8.15 4.92 19.61
C LYS A 93 9.64 4.66 19.78
N PHE A 94 10.09 3.46 19.47
CA PHE A 94 11.44 2.97 19.82
C PHE A 94 12.37 2.80 18.63
N GLY A 95 11.88 2.99 17.40
CA GLY A 95 12.65 2.87 16.16
C GLY A 95 13.74 3.94 16.03
N LYS A 96 14.77 3.62 15.25
CA LYS A 96 15.81 4.58 14.88
C LYS A 96 15.23 5.64 13.94
N LYS A 97 15.57 6.89 14.18
CA LYS A 97 15.17 8.00 13.33
C LYS A 97 16.16 8.10 12.15
N ILE A 98 15.67 7.85 10.94
CA ILE A 98 16.42 7.98 9.68
C ILE A 98 15.60 8.84 8.74
N ASN A 99 16.17 9.91 8.20
CA ASN A 99 15.51 10.84 7.28
C ASN A 99 14.16 11.39 7.78
N GLY A 100 14.03 11.62 9.08
CA GLY A 100 12.81 12.16 9.70
C GLY A 100 11.81 11.11 10.16
N SER A 101 11.86 9.88 9.67
CA SER A 101 10.98 8.76 10.03
C SER A 101 11.61 7.85 11.09
N ARG A 102 10.76 7.26 11.98
CA ARG A 102 11.17 6.24 12.95
C ARG A 102 10.62 4.87 12.50
N SER A 103 11.18 4.33 11.43
CA SER A 103 10.67 3.12 10.77
C SER A 103 11.61 1.92 10.85
N TRP A 104 12.79 2.07 11.46
CA TRP A 104 13.82 1.03 11.48
C TRP A 104 14.05 0.46 12.88
N LEU A 105 14.00 -0.86 12.99
CA LEU A 105 14.46 -1.61 14.17
C LEU A 105 15.77 -2.31 13.85
N GLY A 106 16.73 -2.28 14.77
CA GLY A 106 18.01 -2.98 14.59
C GLY A 106 19.18 -2.37 15.32
N ILE A 107 20.30 -3.09 15.32
CA ILE A 107 21.54 -2.73 16.00
C ILE A 107 22.63 -2.53 14.94
N GLY A 108 23.36 -1.41 15.04
CA GLY A 108 24.46 -1.09 14.11
C GLY A 108 23.98 -0.90 12.66
N PRO A 109 24.68 -1.50 11.68
CA PRO A 109 24.37 -1.37 10.26
C PRO A 109 23.20 -2.27 9.79
N PHE A 110 22.73 -3.16 10.64
CA PHE A 110 21.63 -4.08 10.34
C PHE A 110 20.33 -3.50 10.89
N GLY A 111 19.47 -3.04 9.99
CA GLY A 111 18.14 -2.54 10.31
C GLY A 111 17.08 -3.31 9.53
N ILE A 112 15.96 -3.59 10.19
CA ILE A 112 14.78 -4.17 9.58
C ILE A 112 13.66 -3.15 9.71
N GLN A 113 12.89 -2.97 8.63
CA GLN A 113 11.72 -2.10 8.63
C GLN A 113 10.46 -2.99 8.74
N PRO A 114 9.79 -3.02 9.91
CA PRO A 114 8.61 -3.89 10.10
C PRO A 114 7.49 -3.60 9.11
N ALA A 115 7.31 -2.36 8.68
CA ALA A 115 6.30 -1.97 7.70
C ALA A 115 6.47 -2.67 6.34
N GLU A 116 7.71 -3.05 5.95
CA GLU A 116 7.97 -3.81 4.73
C GLU A 116 7.36 -5.23 4.80
N PHE A 117 7.51 -5.89 5.94
CA PHE A 117 6.91 -7.21 6.18
C PHE A 117 5.41 -7.12 6.38
N SER A 118 4.92 -6.00 6.94
CA SER A 118 3.49 -5.75 7.12
C SER A 118 2.73 -5.75 5.79
N LYS A 119 3.36 -5.41 4.66
CA LYS A 119 2.72 -5.48 3.33
C LYS A 119 2.35 -6.93 2.98
N ILE A 120 3.25 -7.86 3.22
CA ILE A 120 3.01 -9.28 2.97
C ILE A 120 1.89 -9.80 3.87
N VAL A 121 1.98 -9.48 5.17
CA VAL A 121 0.96 -9.88 6.15
C VAL A 121 -0.41 -9.29 5.82
N PHE A 122 -0.45 -8.04 5.36
CA PHE A 122 -1.67 -7.36 4.93
C PHE A 122 -2.33 -8.07 3.74
N ILE A 123 -1.54 -8.49 2.74
CA ILE A 123 -2.04 -9.26 1.58
C ILE A 123 -2.68 -10.57 2.06
N PHE A 124 -2.00 -11.33 2.92
CA PHE A 124 -2.54 -12.59 3.44
C PHE A 124 -3.79 -12.38 4.29
N PHE A 125 -3.77 -11.37 5.18
CA PHE A 125 -4.91 -11.09 6.05
C PHE A 125 -6.13 -10.61 5.25
N LEU A 126 -5.92 -9.73 4.27
CA LEU A 126 -6.99 -9.24 3.41
C LEU A 126 -7.57 -10.37 2.53
N GLY A 127 -6.70 -11.25 2.00
CA GLY A 127 -7.14 -12.43 1.26
C GLY A 127 -7.96 -13.39 2.12
N TRP A 128 -7.52 -13.65 3.35
CA TRP A 128 -8.29 -14.43 4.31
C TRP A 128 -9.65 -13.78 4.63
N TYR A 129 -9.67 -12.47 4.89
CA TYR A 129 -10.90 -11.75 5.15
C TYR A 129 -11.87 -11.84 3.96
N PHE A 130 -11.40 -11.62 2.75
CA PHE A 130 -12.24 -11.69 1.55
C PHE A 130 -12.78 -13.09 1.29
N ASN A 131 -12.01 -14.12 1.57
CA ASN A 131 -12.45 -15.51 1.46
C ASN A 131 -13.53 -15.85 2.51
N THR A 132 -13.33 -15.47 3.77
CA THR A 132 -14.28 -15.77 4.85
C THR A 132 -15.55 -14.92 4.80
N SER A 133 -15.51 -13.75 4.14
CA SER A 133 -16.63 -12.81 4.02
C SER A 133 -17.39 -12.90 2.69
N GLU A 134 -17.18 -13.95 1.90
CA GLU A 134 -17.79 -14.08 0.56
C GLU A 134 -19.32 -13.95 0.57
N ASN A 135 -19.98 -14.52 1.58
CA ASN A 135 -21.45 -14.51 1.75
C ASN A 135 -21.98 -13.27 2.49
N GLU A 136 -21.13 -12.34 2.87
CA GLU A 136 -21.55 -11.12 3.56
C GLU A 136 -22.11 -10.07 2.59
N LYS A 137 -22.93 -9.13 3.12
CA LYS A 137 -23.46 -8.02 2.33
C LYS A 137 -22.32 -7.19 1.71
N PRO A 138 -22.40 -6.82 0.42
CA PRO A 138 -21.32 -6.12 -0.29
C PRO A 138 -20.81 -4.88 0.44
N LEU A 139 -21.71 -4.05 0.96
CA LEU A 139 -21.34 -2.84 1.72
C LEU A 139 -20.57 -3.18 3.01
N LYS A 140 -21.01 -4.20 3.77
CA LYS A 140 -20.32 -4.61 5.00
C LYS A 140 -18.91 -5.12 4.67
N ARG A 141 -18.81 -5.95 3.63
CA ARG A 141 -17.55 -6.51 3.14
C ARG A 141 -16.57 -5.41 2.73
N PHE A 142 -17.06 -4.37 2.02
CA PHE A 142 -16.28 -3.21 1.64
C PHE A 142 -15.85 -2.37 2.86
N LEU A 143 -16.78 -1.99 3.74
CA LEU A 143 -16.46 -1.11 4.88
C LEU A 143 -15.48 -1.75 5.86
N VAL A 144 -15.61 -3.05 6.13
CA VAL A 144 -14.68 -3.76 7.02
C VAL A 144 -13.30 -3.87 6.37
N SER A 145 -13.21 -4.22 5.08
CA SER A 145 -11.93 -4.28 4.38
C SER A 145 -11.26 -2.90 4.30
N LEU A 146 -12.04 -1.84 4.12
CA LEU A 146 -11.54 -0.46 4.17
C LEU A 146 -11.03 -0.10 5.58
N GLY A 147 -11.72 -0.54 6.63
CA GLY A 147 -11.25 -0.41 8.02
C GLY A 147 -9.92 -1.11 8.27
N ILE A 148 -9.73 -2.30 7.70
CA ILE A 148 -8.45 -3.04 7.76
C ILE A 148 -7.33 -2.24 7.06
N LEU A 149 -7.60 -1.66 5.88
CA LEU A 149 -6.66 -0.78 5.20
C LEU A 149 -6.28 0.42 6.06
N PHE A 150 -7.26 1.14 6.61
CA PHE A 150 -6.99 2.32 7.42
C PHE A 150 -6.23 1.99 8.70
N LEU A 151 -6.54 0.89 9.36
CA LEU A 151 -5.80 0.42 10.53
C LEU A 151 -4.31 0.21 10.20
N GLN A 152 -4.04 -0.45 9.06
CA GLN A 152 -2.69 -0.68 8.58
C GLN A 152 -1.97 0.63 8.23
N VAL A 153 -2.62 1.51 7.45
CA VAL A 153 -2.07 2.80 7.04
C VAL A 153 -1.77 3.69 8.25
N ILE A 154 -2.70 3.79 9.21
CA ILE A 154 -2.50 4.56 10.43
C ILE A 154 -1.30 4.03 11.22
N SER A 155 -1.15 2.70 11.37
CA SER A 155 -0.02 2.11 12.10
C SER A 155 1.34 2.51 11.50
N VAL A 156 1.43 2.66 10.18
CA VAL A 156 2.64 3.09 9.46
C VAL A 156 2.80 4.61 9.51
N MET A 157 1.71 5.37 9.39
CA MET A 157 1.74 6.84 9.47
C MET A 157 2.18 7.35 10.84
N LEU A 158 2.04 6.56 11.91
CA LEU A 158 2.62 6.87 13.22
C LEU A 158 4.16 6.93 13.18
N GLN A 159 4.80 6.33 12.17
CA GLN A 159 6.24 6.34 11.93
C GLN A 159 6.70 7.51 11.03
N PRO A 160 5.89 8.52 10.71
CA PRO A 160 5.88 9.46 9.58
C PRO A 160 6.51 8.91 8.27
N ASP A 161 6.02 7.75 7.82
CA ASP A 161 6.50 7.10 6.58
C ASP A 161 5.38 7.06 5.53
N LEU A 162 5.19 8.20 4.86
CA LEU A 162 4.17 8.36 3.83
C LEU A 162 4.43 7.45 2.62
N GLY A 163 5.70 7.26 2.24
CA GLY A 163 6.07 6.44 1.08
C GLY A 163 5.59 4.99 1.25
N THR A 164 5.90 4.39 2.38
CA THR A 164 5.46 3.03 2.71
C THR A 164 3.94 2.96 2.89
N ALA A 165 3.32 3.96 3.52
CA ALA A 165 1.87 4.00 3.73
C ALA A 165 1.08 4.02 2.40
N LEU A 166 1.55 4.76 1.40
CA LEU A 166 0.91 4.86 0.08
C LEU A 166 0.88 3.53 -0.67
N VAL A 167 1.82 2.63 -0.44
CA VAL A 167 1.87 1.32 -1.12
C VAL A 167 0.69 0.40 -0.73
N PHE A 168 0.10 0.59 0.45
CA PHE A 168 -1.06 -0.22 0.86
C PHE A 168 -2.33 0.06 0.05
N PHE A 169 -2.47 1.26 -0.51
CA PHE A 169 -3.64 1.60 -1.34
C PHE A 169 -3.72 0.78 -2.63
N PRO A 170 -2.71 0.73 -3.51
CA PRO A 170 -2.76 -0.13 -4.68
C PRO A 170 -2.89 -1.61 -4.33
N ILE A 171 -2.24 -2.10 -3.26
CA ILE A 171 -2.42 -3.48 -2.79
C ILE A 171 -3.91 -3.73 -2.48
N TYR A 172 -4.54 -2.84 -1.70
CA TYR A 172 -5.95 -2.93 -1.36
C TYR A 172 -6.86 -2.94 -2.59
N LEU A 173 -6.60 -2.03 -3.54
CA LEU A 173 -7.40 -1.91 -4.76
C LEU A 173 -7.34 -3.19 -5.61
N PHE A 174 -6.14 -3.72 -5.85
CA PHE A 174 -5.98 -4.96 -6.61
C PHE A 174 -6.60 -6.17 -5.89
N MET A 175 -6.43 -6.27 -4.57
CA MET A 175 -7.03 -7.34 -3.78
C MET A 175 -8.56 -7.25 -3.76
N SER A 176 -9.12 -6.04 -3.63
CA SER A 176 -10.57 -5.79 -3.66
C SER A 176 -11.17 -6.14 -5.03
N PHE A 177 -10.47 -5.77 -6.11
CA PHE A 177 -10.86 -6.12 -7.46
C PHE A 177 -10.87 -7.64 -7.66
N ALA A 178 -9.80 -8.33 -7.28
CA ALA A 178 -9.67 -9.78 -7.38
C ALA A 178 -10.70 -10.53 -6.52
N ALA A 179 -11.11 -9.95 -5.38
CA ALA A 179 -12.12 -10.48 -4.48
C ALA A 179 -13.57 -10.25 -4.94
N GLY A 180 -13.78 -9.57 -6.08
CA GLY A 180 -15.12 -9.30 -6.62
C GLY A 180 -15.89 -8.23 -5.83
N ILE A 181 -15.20 -7.29 -5.18
CA ILE A 181 -15.85 -6.10 -4.60
C ILE A 181 -16.45 -5.29 -5.75
N GLU A 182 -17.68 -4.81 -5.58
CA GLU A 182 -18.39 -4.03 -6.60
C GLU A 182 -17.57 -2.81 -7.06
N TYR A 183 -17.48 -2.62 -8.38
CA TYR A 183 -16.67 -1.56 -9.00
C TYR A 183 -16.99 -0.16 -8.48
N ARG A 184 -18.23 0.10 -8.06
CA ARG A 184 -18.65 1.38 -7.47
C ARG A 184 -17.82 1.72 -6.22
N TYR A 185 -17.58 0.76 -5.34
CA TYR A 185 -16.80 1.00 -4.11
C TYR A 185 -15.31 1.20 -4.43
N ILE A 186 -14.79 0.43 -5.39
CA ILE A 186 -13.42 0.59 -5.88
C ILE A 186 -13.27 1.98 -6.54
N GLY A 187 -14.27 2.39 -7.35
CA GLY A 187 -14.31 3.70 -7.99
C GLY A 187 -14.32 4.86 -6.99
N ILE A 188 -15.05 4.72 -5.88
CA ILE A 188 -15.05 5.73 -4.79
C ILE A 188 -13.63 5.87 -4.19
N VAL A 189 -12.96 4.76 -3.87
CA VAL A 189 -11.61 4.81 -3.30
C VAL A 189 -10.61 5.42 -4.28
N LEU A 190 -10.68 5.03 -5.56
CA LEU A 190 -9.86 5.60 -6.63
C LEU A 190 -10.14 7.08 -6.83
N GLY A 191 -11.43 7.47 -6.84
CA GLY A 191 -11.86 8.86 -7.00
C GLY A 191 -11.35 9.74 -5.86
N ILE A 192 -11.49 9.30 -4.61
CA ILE A 192 -10.95 10.02 -3.45
C ILE A 192 -9.43 10.14 -3.54
N GLY A 193 -8.73 9.04 -3.90
CA GLY A 193 -7.28 9.04 -4.07
C GLY A 193 -6.83 10.04 -5.15
N LEU A 194 -7.46 10.00 -6.32
CA LEU A 194 -7.18 10.91 -7.44
C LEU A 194 -7.45 12.36 -7.06
N LEU A 195 -8.59 12.65 -6.46
CA LEU A 195 -8.92 13.99 -5.98
C LEU A 195 -7.91 14.48 -4.95
N THR A 196 -7.48 13.64 -4.02
CA THR A 196 -6.44 14.00 -3.03
C THR A 196 -5.14 14.38 -3.72
N ILE A 197 -4.71 13.60 -4.73
CA ILE A 197 -3.51 13.90 -5.53
C ILE A 197 -3.68 15.24 -6.26
N ILE A 198 -4.80 15.45 -6.94
CA ILE A 198 -5.09 16.70 -7.66
C ILE A 198 -5.06 17.89 -6.72
N PHE A 199 -5.79 17.83 -5.59
CA PHE A 199 -5.86 18.92 -4.62
C PHE A 199 -4.53 19.22 -3.92
N THR A 200 -3.61 18.24 -3.88
CA THR A 200 -2.30 18.43 -3.26
C THR A 200 -1.25 18.86 -4.28
N MET A 201 -1.22 18.21 -5.45
CA MET A 201 -0.17 18.44 -6.45
C MET A 201 -0.37 19.72 -7.25
N LEU A 202 -1.61 20.09 -7.61
CA LEU A 202 -1.85 21.31 -8.38
C LEU A 202 -1.41 22.59 -7.66
N PRO A 203 -1.71 22.80 -6.37
CA PRO A 203 -1.18 23.94 -5.63
C PRO A 203 0.34 23.94 -5.53
N LEU A 204 0.95 22.77 -5.28
CA LEU A 204 2.42 22.65 -5.22
C LEU A 204 3.08 22.96 -6.56
N TRP A 205 2.52 22.45 -7.66
CA TRP A 205 2.97 22.74 -9.02
C TRP A 205 2.90 24.25 -9.33
N GLN A 206 1.78 24.89 -8.96
CA GLN A 206 1.62 26.34 -9.13
C GLN A 206 2.69 27.13 -8.35
N MET A 207 2.94 26.77 -7.10
CA MET A 207 3.89 27.48 -6.24
C MET A 207 5.35 27.30 -6.67
N HIS A 208 5.74 26.10 -7.11
CA HIS A 208 7.15 25.78 -7.34
C HIS A 208 7.56 25.86 -8.82
N ILE A 209 6.66 25.56 -9.74
CA ILE A 209 6.99 25.47 -11.16
C ILE A 209 6.50 26.71 -11.91
N VAL A 210 5.22 27.03 -11.85
CA VAL A 210 4.63 28.15 -12.62
C VAL A 210 4.99 29.49 -12.00
N LYS A 211 5.11 29.56 -10.66
CA LYS A 211 5.40 30.78 -9.87
C LYS A 211 4.46 31.94 -10.16
N ALA A 212 3.27 31.66 -10.72
CA ALA A 212 2.24 32.63 -11.05
C ALA A 212 0.86 32.09 -10.67
N THR A 213 -0.10 32.97 -10.40
CA THR A 213 -1.48 32.55 -10.13
C THR A 213 -2.19 32.16 -11.41
N VAL A 214 -2.57 30.90 -11.54
CA VAL A 214 -3.36 30.40 -12.66
C VAL A 214 -4.85 30.53 -12.30
N PRO A 215 -5.62 31.39 -13.02
CA PRO A 215 -7.03 31.64 -12.68
C PRO A 215 -7.89 30.36 -12.67
N ALA A 216 -7.63 29.44 -13.60
CA ALA A 216 -8.37 28.18 -13.74
C ALA A 216 -8.27 27.25 -12.52
N ILE A 217 -7.23 27.36 -11.71
CA ILE A 217 -7.02 26.52 -10.52
C ILE A 217 -7.03 27.30 -9.22
N LYS A 218 -7.37 28.60 -9.26
CA LYS A 218 -7.44 29.47 -8.08
C LYS A 218 -8.34 28.89 -6.99
N PHE A 219 -9.48 28.29 -7.37
CA PHE A 219 -10.40 27.66 -6.43
C PHE A 219 -9.81 26.44 -5.72
N LEU A 220 -8.82 25.74 -6.32
CA LEU A 220 -8.11 24.61 -5.71
C LEU A 220 -6.97 25.08 -4.80
N THR A 221 -6.40 26.24 -5.08
CA THR A 221 -5.29 26.79 -4.30
C THR A 221 -5.77 27.54 -3.06
N GLU A 222 -6.98 28.11 -3.11
CA GLU A 222 -7.57 28.79 -1.97
C GLU A 222 -8.03 27.78 -0.90
N LYS A 223 -7.41 27.82 0.28
CA LYS A 223 -7.64 26.85 1.36
C LYS A 223 -9.10 26.67 1.72
N ARG A 224 -9.85 27.80 1.81
CA ARG A 224 -11.27 27.79 2.20
C ARG A 224 -12.15 27.09 1.17
N LEU A 225 -12.00 27.43 -0.12
CA LEU A 225 -12.78 26.83 -1.21
C LEU A 225 -12.46 25.34 -1.37
N ARG A 226 -11.19 24.98 -1.31
CA ARG A 226 -10.74 23.58 -1.33
C ARG A 226 -11.38 22.76 -0.21
N THR A 227 -11.40 23.26 1.01
CA THR A 227 -12.03 22.58 2.15
C THR A 227 -13.53 22.39 1.93
N ILE A 228 -14.23 23.40 1.42
CA ILE A 228 -15.67 23.32 1.10
C ILE A 228 -15.93 22.25 0.05
N ILE A 229 -15.13 22.20 -1.03
CA ILE A 229 -15.28 21.20 -2.10
C ILE A 229 -15.05 19.78 -1.55
N ILE A 230 -14.00 19.57 -0.74
CA ILE A 230 -13.73 18.26 -0.12
C ILE A 230 -14.89 17.82 0.77
N ILE A 231 -15.41 18.72 1.61
CA ILE A 231 -16.56 18.41 2.48
C ILE A 231 -17.80 18.09 1.65
N ALA A 232 -18.09 18.84 0.59
CA ALA A 232 -19.22 18.60 -0.29
C ALA A 232 -19.12 17.23 -0.99
N LEU A 233 -17.95 16.86 -1.51
CA LEU A 233 -17.71 15.56 -2.13
C LEU A 233 -17.87 14.42 -1.14
N ILE A 234 -17.33 14.54 0.07
CA ILE A 234 -17.51 13.56 1.14
C ILE A 234 -19.00 13.43 1.49
N ALA A 235 -19.72 14.55 1.63
CA ALA A 235 -21.14 14.54 1.94
C ALA A 235 -21.97 13.84 0.84
N ILE A 236 -21.68 14.08 -0.43
CA ILE A 236 -22.35 13.41 -1.57
C ILE A 236 -22.12 11.88 -1.50
N ILE A 237 -20.89 11.46 -1.26
CA ILE A 237 -20.54 10.02 -1.15
C ILE A 237 -21.27 9.38 0.05
N VAL A 238 -21.25 10.03 1.21
CA VAL A 238 -21.93 9.56 2.42
C VAL A 238 -23.44 9.46 2.21
N ILE A 239 -24.06 10.49 1.61
CA ILE A 239 -25.48 10.49 1.28
C ILE A 239 -25.81 9.37 0.28
N GLY A 240 -24.97 9.14 -0.74
CA GLY A 240 -25.14 8.04 -1.69
C GLY A 240 -25.12 6.68 -1.01
N ILE A 241 -24.12 6.44 -0.15
CA ILE A 241 -23.97 5.16 0.57
C ILE A 241 -25.12 4.95 1.57
N LEU A 242 -25.46 5.96 2.36
CA LEU A 242 -26.57 5.91 3.30
C LEU A 242 -27.93 5.77 2.60
N GLY A 243 -28.12 6.45 1.48
CA GLY A 243 -29.32 6.34 0.68
C GLY A 243 -29.53 4.94 0.10
N ASP A 244 -28.48 4.33 -0.42
CA ASP A 244 -28.52 2.93 -0.89
C ASP A 244 -28.83 1.96 0.27
N PHE A 245 -28.29 2.19 1.43
CA PHE A 245 -28.55 1.39 2.63
C PHE A 245 -29.98 1.52 3.16
N LEU A 246 -30.51 2.75 3.25
CA LEU A 246 -31.81 3.04 3.83
C LEU A 246 -32.97 2.73 2.89
N PHE A 247 -32.80 2.99 1.58
CA PHE A 247 -33.87 2.91 0.58
C PHE A 247 -33.75 1.71 -0.36
N ASN A 248 -32.93 0.72 -0.05
CA ASN A 248 -32.69 -0.46 -0.87
C ASN A 248 -33.95 -1.29 -1.18
N ARG A 249 -35.03 -1.14 -0.41
CA ARG A 249 -36.32 -1.82 -0.63
C ARG A 249 -37.14 -1.21 -1.77
N ASN A 250 -36.87 0.02 -2.19
CA ASN A 250 -37.63 0.71 -3.24
C ASN A 250 -36.81 0.78 -4.54
N PRO A 251 -37.25 0.15 -5.66
CA PRO A 251 -36.45 0.07 -6.88
C PRO A 251 -36.15 1.42 -7.54
N PHE A 252 -37.00 2.44 -7.33
CA PHE A 252 -36.79 3.78 -7.84
C PHE A 252 -35.63 4.49 -7.10
N PHE A 253 -35.69 4.52 -5.77
CA PHE A 253 -34.65 5.12 -4.95
C PHE A 253 -33.31 4.38 -5.05
N ARG A 254 -33.33 3.05 -5.19
CA ARG A 254 -32.12 2.26 -5.44
C ARG A 254 -31.41 2.68 -6.72
N LYS A 255 -32.14 2.90 -7.83
CA LYS A 255 -31.54 3.43 -9.07
C LYS A 255 -31.00 4.85 -8.90
N PHE A 256 -31.75 5.73 -8.22
CA PHE A 256 -31.33 7.11 -8.00
C PHE A 256 -30.03 7.19 -7.16
N PHE A 257 -29.97 6.52 -6.01
CA PHE A 257 -28.77 6.51 -5.16
C PHE A 257 -27.62 5.75 -5.80
N TYR A 258 -27.90 4.74 -6.60
CA TYR A 258 -26.89 4.08 -7.43
C TYR A 258 -26.22 5.07 -8.39
N TRP A 259 -26.99 5.93 -9.05
CA TRP A 259 -26.45 6.97 -9.94
C TRP A 259 -25.74 8.10 -9.19
N VAL A 260 -26.24 8.53 -8.05
CA VAL A 260 -25.58 9.57 -7.20
C VAL A 260 -24.21 9.11 -6.69
N THR A 261 -24.01 7.84 -6.54
CA THR A 261 -22.66 7.29 -6.17
C THR A 261 -21.73 7.13 -7.38
N TYR A 262 -22.26 7.22 -8.62
CA TYR A 262 -21.46 7.13 -9.84
C TYR A 262 -21.08 8.49 -10.44
N VAL A 263 -21.70 9.58 -10.01
CA VAL A 263 -21.40 10.95 -10.44
C VAL A 263 -20.48 11.65 -9.45
#